data_3724bfbb1b541a88f9aa84b3eff5832f
#
_entry.id   3724bfbb1b541a88f9aa84b3eff5832f
#
_cell.length_a   1.000
_cell.length_b   1.000
_cell.length_c   1.000
_cell.angle_alpha   90.00
_cell.angle_beta   90.00
_cell.angle_gamma   90.00
#
_symmetry.space_group_name_H-M   'P 1'
#
loop_
_entity.id
_entity.type
_entity.pdbx_description
1 polymer ?
#
loop_
_entity_poly.entity_id
_entity_poly.type
_entity_poly.pdbx_seq_one_letter_code
_entity_poly.pdbx_strand_id
1 'polypeptide(L)'
;MTPILELEDIRVIRGGVEIIKGISAAFEKGTVTVILGPSGSGKSTLLKIAAGVIPPDGGRALYRGEDLFQMREEDNRRFRRLNGFVFQDGALWANRSIYENLSLPLQYHMPELSREDINQRIRSSIARIGFQDNPQLRPAQLSGGERKMIGFIRAMMTDPELIFMDSPTDNVDSAVAGRIRTIVADLKQESKTLLICSHDRELISAAADNLIVLDRGEILAHGPFREVLTGEDAKVKEIIGSVIDADSILGNDLLQLLSPDQDDNPFL
;
A
#
# COMPACT_ATOMS: atom_id res chain seq x y z
N MET A 1 -7.32 20.91 1.32
CA MET A 1 -8.01 19.82 2.06
C MET A 1 -7.14 19.42 3.23
N THR A 2 -7.70 18.94 4.33
CA THR A 2 -6.87 18.45 5.45
C THR A 2 -6.38 17.06 5.10
N PRO A 3 -5.08 16.78 5.12
CA PRO A 3 -4.53 15.46 4.82
C PRO A 3 -5.02 14.41 5.85
N ILE A 4 -5.15 13.16 5.43
CA ILE A 4 -5.52 12.06 6.33
C ILE A 4 -4.33 11.61 7.18
N LEU A 5 -3.14 11.73 6.61
CA LEU A 5 -1.88 11.34 7.25
C LEU A 5 -0.80 12.37 6.93
N GLU A 6 -0.01 12.74 7.93
CA GLU A 6 1.11 13.67 7.80
C GLU A 6 2.34 13.13 8.49
N LEU A 7 3.48 13.32 7.88
CA LEU A 7 4.80 13.06 8.46
C LEU A 7 5.50 14.41 8.63
N GLU A 8 6.00 14.69 9.82
CA GLU A 8 6.68 15.95 10.14
C GLU A 8 8.09 15.67 10.66
N ASP A 9 9.12 16.07 9.91
CA ASP A 9 10.55 15.95 10.24
C ASP A 9 10.94 14.55 10.75
N ILE A 10 10.42 13.50 10.11
CA ILE A 10 10.68 12.11 10.51
C ILE A 10 12.15 11.78 10.41
N ARG A 11 12.73 11.31 11.52
CA ARG A 11 14.12 10.87 11.62
C ARG A 11 14.20 9.47 12.19
N VAL A 12 15.12 8.67 11.63
CA VAL A 12 15.38 7.30 12.12
C VAL A 12 16.87 7.03 12.11
N ILE A 13 17.38 6.56 13.27
CA ILE A 13 18.79 6.22 13.47
C ILE A 13 18.89 4.72 13.76
N ARG A 14 19.74 4.00 13.04
CA ARG A 14 20.03 2.58 13.30
C ARG A 14 21.53 2.35 13.28
N GLY A 15 22.07 1.80 14.36
CA GLY A 15 23.51 1.54 14.48
C GLY A 15 24.37 2.82 14.36
N GLY A 16 23.86 3.97 14.78
CA GLY A 16 24.54 5.25 14.67
C GLY A 16 24.47 5.90 13.28
N VAL A 17 23.76 5.28 12.33
CA VAL A 17 23.55 5.82 10.97
C VAL A 17 22.11 6.33 10.84
N GLU A 18 21.95 7.55 10.35
CA GLU A 18 20.65 8.15 10.08
C GLU A 18 20.07 7.55 8.77
N ILE A 19 19.04 6.71 8.91
CA ILE A 19 18.38 6.02 7.77
C ILE A 19 17.31 6.90 7.14
N ILE A 20 16.60 7.70 7.95
CA ILE A 20 15.62 8.71 7.52
C ILE A 20 16.05 10.05 8.11
N LYS A 21 16.12 11.08 7.26
CA LYS A 21 16.81 12.33 7.54
C LYS A 21 15.89 13.55 7.47
N GLY A 22 14.86 13.59 8.33
CA GLY A 22 13.97 14.74 8.38
C GLY A 22 12.93 14.78 7.27
N ILE A 23 12.27 13.65 7.01
CA ILE A 23 11.23 13.55 5.98
C ILE A 23 9.93 14.20 6.47
N SER A 24 9.39 15.11 5.64
CA SER A 24 8.04 15.67 5.78
C SER A 24 7.23 15.38 4.52
N ALA A 25 6.01 14.86 4.69
CA ALA A 25 5.09 14.55 3.59
C ALA A 25 3.65 14.55 4.09
N ALA A 26 2.70 14.92 3.24
CA ALA A 26 1.28 14.89 3.52
C ALA A 26 0.55 14.01 2.48
N PHE A 27 -0.45 13.25 2.95
CA PHE A 27 -1.18 12.28 2.14
C PHE A 27 -2.67 12.60 2.17
N GLU A 28 -3.21 12.87 0.98
CA GLU A 28 -4.61 13.20 0.81
C GLU A 28 -5.51 11.95 0.89
N LYS A 29 -6.70 12.13 1.46
CA LYS A 29 -7.68 11.04 1.52
C LYS A 29 -8.14 10.63 0.12
N GLY A 30 -8.26 9.32 -0.12
CA GLY A 30 -8.75 8.75 -1.38
C GLY A 30 -7.74 8.77 -2.52
N THR A 31 -6.45 9.05 -2.23
CA THR A 31 -5.38 9.02 -3.24
C THR A 31 -4.46 7.81 -3.06
N VAL A 32 -3.82 7.43 -4.15
CA VAL A 32 -2.77 6.41 -4.19
C VAL A 32 -1.41 7.09 -4.31
N THR A 33 -0.60 7.01 -3.26
CA THR A 33 0.80 7.49 -3.28
C THR A 33 1.75 6.31 -3.38
N VAL A 34 2.59 6.32 -4.41
CA VAL A 34 3.65 5.31 -4.56
C VAL A 34 4.99 5.87 -4.13
N ILE A 35 5.75 5.10 -3.37
CA ILE A 35 7.09 5.44 -2.89
C ILE A 35 8.10 4.63 -3.70
N LEU A 36 8.91 5.31 -4.51
CA LEU A 36 10.01 4.78 -5.30
C LEU A 36 11.36 5.07 -4.66
N GLY A 37 12.36 4.30 -5.03
CA GLY A 37 13.75 4.55 -4.63
C GLY A 37 14.58 3.27 -4.61
N PRO A 38 15.91 3.37 -4.60
CA PRO A 38 16.82 2.22 -4.55
C PRO A 38 16.57 1.34 -3.31
N SER A 39 17.07 0.09 -3.34
CA SER A 39 17.11 -0.75 -2.15
C SER A 39 17.91 -0.06 -1.04
N GLY A 40 17.42 -0.10 0.19
CA GLY A 40 18.08 0.56 1.32
C GLY A 40 17.82 2.07 1.43
N SER A 41 17.02 2.70 0.55
CA SER A 41 16.71 4.14 0.65
C SER A 41 15.82 4.54 1.83
N GLY A 42 15.24 3.58 2.57
CA GLY A 42 14.39 3.84 3.74
C GLY A 42 12.88 3.67 3.50
N LYS A 43 12.43 3.28 2.30
CA LYS A 43 10.99 3.17 1.94
C LYS A 43 10.16 2.37 2.94
N SER A 44 10.56 1.11 3.21
CA SER A 44 9.83 0.23 4.14
C SER A 44 9.83 0.77 5.57
N THR A 45 10.89 1.47 5.97
CA THR A 45 10.97 2.11 7.28
C THR A 45 10.00 3.28 7.36
N LEU A 46 9.99 4.15 6.35
CA LEU A 46 9.07 5.27 6.26
C LEU A 46 7.61 4.79 6.26
N LEU A 47 7.30 3.76 5.45
CA LEU A 47 5.97 3.17 5.38
C LEU A 47 5.50 2.60 6.73
N LYS A 48 6.39 1.93 7.47
CA LYS A 48 6.08 1.38 8.81
C LYS A 48 5.85 2.47 9.85
N ILE A 49 6.55 3.60 9.77
CA ILE A 49 6.30 4.75 10.64
C ILE A 49 4.95 5.39 10.30
N ALA A 50 4.69 5.62 9.02
CA ALA A 50 3.42 6.16 8.52
C ALA A 50 2.22 5.30 8.97
N ALA A 51 2.40 3.98 9.04
CA ALA A 51 1.40 3.02 9.52
C ALA A 51 1.34 2.86 11.06
N GLY A 52 2.13 3.60 11.83
CA GLY A 52 2.20 3.45 13.29
C GLY A 52 2.74 2.11 13.78
N VAL A 53 3.47 1.36 12.92
CA VAL A 53 4.06 0.05 13.25
C VAL A 53 5.33 0.20 14.08
N ILE A 54 6.17 1.18 13.74
CA ILE A 54 7.40 1.51 14.47
C ILE A 54 7.45 3.00 14.75
N PRO A 55 7.90 3.45 15.95
CA PRO A 55 8.07 4.87 16.24
C PRO A 55 9.31 5.43 15.50
N PRO A 56 9.30 6.71 15.11
CA PRO A 56 10.49 7.42 14.68
C PRO A 56 11.39 7.76 15.87
N ASP A 57 12.67 8.05 15.63
CA ASP A 57 13.58 8.58 16.66
C ASP A 57 13.44 10.12 16.81
N GLY A 58 12.86 10.79 15.81
CA GLY A 58 12.52 12.22 15.83
C GLY A 58 11.39 12.53 14.86
N GLY A 59 10.74 13.67 15.07
CA GLY A 59 9.58 14.07 14.30
C GLY A 59 8.27 13.46 14.78
N ARG A 60 7.18 13.60 13.99
CA ARG A 60 5.84 13.12 14.33
C ARG A 60 5.15 12.54 13.12
N ALA A 61 4.35 11.49 13.33
CA ALA A 61 3.42 10.95 12.33
C ALA A 61 2.00 11.22 12.82
N LEU A 62 1.23 12.01 12.06
CA LEU A 62 -0.08 12.48 12.45
C LEU A 62 -1.16 11.81 11.59
N TYR A 63 -2.15 11.20 12.22
CA TYR A 63 -3.36 10.74 11.58
C TYR A 63 -4.51 11.70 11.93
N ARG A 64 -5.05 12.38 10.93
CA ARG A 64 -6.09 13.40 11.11
C ARG A 64 -5.71 14.48 12.14
N GLY A 65 -4.43 14.85 12.16
CA GLY A 65 -3.86 15.86 13.08
C GLY A 65 -3.47 15.34 14.47
N GLU A 66 -3.69 14.06 14.79
CA GLU A 66 -3.31 13.45 16.06
C GLU A 66 -2.04 12.61 15.92
N ASP A 67 -1.07 12.79 16.83
CA ASP A 67 0.19 12.04 16.84
C ASP A 67 -0.06 10.56 17.13
N LEU A 68 0.26 9.69 16.15
CA LEU A 68 0.04 8.23 16.22
C LEU A 68 0.68 7.56 17.45
N PHE A 69 1.81 8.10 17.92
CA PHE A 69 2.57 7.50 19.01
C PHE A 69 2.24 8.12 20.38
N GLN A 70 1.38 9.14 20.40
CA GLN A 70 0.88 9.79 21.62
C GLN A 70 -0.65 9.65 21.78
N MET A 71 -1.32 8.97 20.84
CA MET A 71 -2.75 8.67 20.92
C MET A 71 -3.09 7.89 22.18
N ARG A 72 -4.25 8.19 22.78
CA ARG A 72 -4.84 7.34 23.82
C ARG A 72 -5.13 5.95 23.26
N GLU A 73 -5.18 4.95 24.12
CA GLU A 73 -5.38 3.55 23.70
C GLU A 73 -6.63 3.35 22.85
N GLU A 74 -7.73 4.02 23.17
CA GLU A 74 -8.99 3.94 22.42
C GLU A 74 -8.85 4.50 21.01
N ASP A 75 -8.24 5.68 20.85
CA ASP A 75 -8.00 6.34 19.56
C ASP A 75 -7.02 5.52 18.70
N ASN A 76 -5.97 4.96 19.34
CA ASN A 76 -5.02 4.07 18.68
C ASN A 76 -5.69 2.76 18.21
N ARG A 77 -6.60 2.18 19.00
CA ARG A 77 -7.38 0.99 18.61
C ARG A 77 -8.26 1.31 17.41
N ARG A 78 -8.92 2.47 17.39
CA ARG A 78 -9.73 2.95 16.28
C ARG A 78 -8.87 3.15 15.02
N PHE A 79 -7.72 3.82 15.16
CA PHE A 79 -6.76 3.98 14.06
C PHE A 79 -6.37 2.62 13.48
N ARG A 80 -5.96 1.64 14.30
CA ARG A 80 -5.56 0.30 13.85
C ARG A 80 -6.69 -0.48 13.17
N ARG A 81 -7.94 -0.26 13.54
CA ARG A 81 -9.09 -0.84 12.85
C ARG A 81 -9.26 -0.27 11.45
N LEU A 82 -9.00 1.03 11.28
CA LEU A 82 -9.22 1.77 10.04
C LEU A 82 -8.01 1.74 9.11
N ASN A 83 -6.92 1.11 9.49
CA ASN A 83 -5.77 0.92 8.63
C ASN A 83 -5.40 -0.55 8.45
N GLY A 84 -4.92 -0.88 7.24
CA GLY A 84 -4.41 -2.20 6.89
C GLY A 84 -2.94 -2.13 6.48
N PHE A 85 -2.14 -3.13 6.87
CA PHE A 85 -0.75 -3.22 6.44
C PHE A 85 -0.48 -4.55 5.73
N VAL A 86 -0.08 -4.48 4.47
CA VAL A 86 0.37 -5.61 3.65
C VAL A 86 1.89 -5.68 3.72
N PHE A 87 2.39 -6.67 4.44
CA PHE A 87 3.83 -6.91 4.59
C PHE A 87 4.40 -7.65 3.37
N GLN A 88 5.67 -7.40 3.07
CA GLN A 88 6.38 -8.01 1.93
C GLN A 88 6.33 -9.53 1.90
N ASP A 89 6.39 -10.18 3.05
CA ASP A 89 6.36 -11.65 3.23
C ASP A 89 4.98 -12.21 3.64
N GLY A 90 3.94 -11.36 3.67
CA GLY A 90 2.59 -11.68 4.14
C GLY A 90 2.46 -11.73 5.66
N ALA A 91 3.54 -11.86 6.42
CA ALA A 91 3.61 -11.84 7.90
C ALA A 91 2.53 -12.68 8.61
N LEU A 92 2.23 -13.88 8.11
CA LEU A 92 1.25 -14.78 8.72
C LEU A 92 1.80 -15.42 9.99
N TRP A 93 0.94 -15.61 10.99
CA TRP A 93 1.29 -16.42 12.17
C TRP A 93 1.46 -17.89 11.79
N ALA A 94 2.69 -18.37 11.82
CA ALA A 94 3.06 -19.72 11.35
C ALA A 94 2.37 -20.87 12.11
N ASN A 95 2.05 -20.65 13.39
CA ASN A 95 1.40 -21.64 14.27
C ASN A 95 -0.13 -21.56 14.26
N ARG A 96 -0.73 -20.67 13.46
CA ARG A 96 -2.16 -20.49 13.28
C ARG A 96 -2.60 -20.98 11.90
N SER A 97 -3.84 -21.48 11.80
CA SER A 97 -4.45 -21.78 10.50
C SER A 97 -4.73 -20.49 9.70
N ILE A 98 -5.02 -20.62 8.42
CA ILE A 98 -5.47 -19.51 7.57
C ILE A 98 -6.72 -18.88 8.17
N TYR A 99 -7.69 -19.71 8.57
CA TYR A 99 -8.91 -19.23 9.23
C TYR A 99 -8.59 -18.38 10.47
N GLU A 100 -7.70 -18.84 11.34
CA GLU A 100 -7.29 -18.10 12.53
C GLU A 100 -6.55 -16.80 12.19
N ASN A 101 -5.69 -16.81 11.16
CA ASN A 101 -5.01 -15.61 10.68
C ASN A 101 -6.00 -14.54 10.18
N LEU A 102 -7.08 -14.96 9.50
CA LEU A 102 -8.08 -14.05 8.96
C LEU A 102 -9.13 -13.63 10.00
N SER A 103 -9.47 -14.51 10.95
CA SER A 103 -10.46 -14.19 11.98
C SER A 103 -9.95 -13.25 13.06
N LEU A 104 -8.65 -13.28 13.36
CA LEU A 104 -8.08 -12.52 14.47
C LEU A 104 -8.29 -11.00 14.37
N PRO A 105 -8.07 -10.33 13.22
CA PRO A 105 -8.38 -8.89 13.09
C PRO A 105 -9.85 -8.57 13.38
N LEU A 106 -10.77 -9.43 12.92
CA LEU A 106 -12.20 -9.26 13.17
C LEU A 106 -12.54 -9.42 14.65
N GLN A 107 -12.06 -10.49 15.29
CA GLN A 107 -12.30 -10.75 16.71
C GLN A 107 -11.75 -9.64 17.61
N TYR A 108 -10.60 -9.07 17.25
CA TYR A 108 -9.95 -8.02 18.04
C TYR A 108 -10.60 -6.64 17.85
N HIS A 109 -10.87 -6.26 16.60
CA HIS A 109 -11.33 -4.92 16.25
C HIS A 109 -12.84 -4.79 16.13
N MET A 110 -13.57 -5.90 16.00
CA MET A 110 -15.01 -5.96 15.78
C MET A 110 -15.65 -7.04 16.67
N PRO A 111 -15.49 -6.95 18.01
CA PRO A 111 -15.94 -7.98 18.95
C PRO A 111 -17.46 -8.16 18.95
N GLU A 112 -18.19 -7.22 18.37
CA GLU A 112 -19.65 -7.27 18.18
C GLU A 112 -20.09 -8.27 17.10
N LEU A 113 -19.17 -8.70 16.19
CA LEU A 113 -19.52 -9.64 15.13
C LEU A 113 -19.82 -11.03 15.69
N SER A 114 -20.90 -11.62 15.23
CA SER A 114 -21.19 -13.03 15.51
C SER A 114 -20.16 -13.95 14.83
N ARG A 115 -20.05 -15.17 15.33
CA ARG A 115 -19.18 -16.19 14.71
C ARG A 115 -19.59 -16.49 13.26
N GLU A 116 -20.90 -16.41 12.96
CA GLU A 116 -21.39 -16.64 11.59
C GLU A 116 -21.01 -15.48 10.66
N ASP A 117 -21.08 -14.23 11.12
CA ASP A 117 -20.66 -13.07 10.34
C ASP A 117 -19.15 -13.14 10.02
N ILE A 118 -18.32 -13.54 11.00
CA ILE A 118 -16.89 -13.77 10.81
C ILE A 118 -16.67 -14.86 9.76
N ASN A 119 -17.36 -15.99 9.86
CA ASN A 119 -17.26 -17.08 8.90
C ASN A 119 -17.64 -16.64 7.48
N GLN A 120 -18.72 -15.87 7.35
CA GLN A 120 -19.19 -15.37 6.07
C GLN A 120 -18.17 -14.40 5.44
N ARG A 121 -17.62 -13.46 6.22
CA ARG A 121 -16.58 -12.53 5.75
C ARG A 121 -15.32 -13.27 5.28
N ILE A 122 -14.86 -14.26 6.05
CA ILE A 122 -13.69 -15.07 5.67
C ILE A 122 -13.96 -15.83 4.37
N ARG A 123 -15.11 -16.52 4.25
CA ARG A 123 -15.48 -17.26 3.03
C ARG A 123 -15.52 -16.35 1.80
N SER A 124 -16.18 -15.20 1.89
CA SER A 124 -16.26 -14.25 0.76
C SER A 124 -14.88 -13.69 0.38
N SER A 125 -14.03 -13.38 1.36
CA SER A 125 -12.69 -12.84 1.12
C SER A 125 -11.78 -13.88 0.46
N ILE A 126 -11.82 -15.14 0.91
CA ILE A 126 -11.08 -16.26 0.31
C ILE A 126 -11.55 -16.53 -1.12
N ALA A 127 -12.87 -16.51 -1.36
CA ALA A 127 -13.45 -16.72 -2.69
C ALA A 127 -13.03 -15.62 -3.67
N ARG A 128 -12.94 -14.37 -3.22
CA ARG A 128 -12.51 -13.21 -4.05
C ARG A 128 -11.11 -13.40 -4.65
N ILE A 129 -10.22 -14.11 -3.98
CA ILE A 129 -8.87 -14.40 -4.49
C ILE A 129 -8.75 -15.76 -5.18
N GLY A 130 -9.84 -16.51 -5.28
CA GLY A 130 -9.86 -17.83 -5.90
C GLY A 130 -9.05 -18.89 -5.13
N PHE A 131 -8.87 -18.71 -3.82
CA PHE A 131 -8.25 -19.72 -2.98
C PHE A 131 -9.24 -20.86 -2.73
N GLN A 132 -8.89 -22.06 -3.14
CA GLN A 132 -9.77 -23.23 -3.12
C GLN A 132 -9.43 -24.25 -2.04
N ASP A 133 -8.29 -24.07 -1.37
CA ASP A 133 -7.82 -25.00 -0.34
C ASP A 133 -8.55 -24.84 0.99
N ASN A 134 -8.33 -25.82 1.87
CA ASN A 134 -8.94 -25.84 3.19
C ASN A 134 -8.41 -24.67 4.07
N PRO A 135 -9.27 -23.77 4.60
CA PRO A 135 -8.86 -22.68 5.48
C PRO A 135 -8.22 -23.15 6.81
N GLN A 136 -8.29 -24.43 7.14
CA GLN A 136 -7.61 -25.02 8.30
C GLN A 136 -6.11 -25.31 8.06
N LEU A 137 -5.63 -25.19 6.82
CA LEU A 137 -4.20 -25.28 6.51
C LEU A 137 -3.40 -24.20 7.26
N ARG A 138 -2.13 -24.49 7.50
CA ARG A 138 -1.18 -23.55 8.10
C ARG A 138 -0.30 -22.91 7.02
N PRO A 139 0.28 -21.73 7.27
CA PRO A 139 1.12 -21.03 6.30
C PRO A 139 2.26 -21.88 5.71
N ALA A 140 2.83 -22.82 6.47
CA ALA A 140 3.88 -23.71 6.00
C ALA A 140 3.43 -24.66 4.86
N GLN A 141 2.13 -24.87 4.69
CA GLN A 141 1.54 -25.74 3.67
C GLN A 141 1.17 -24.98 2.40
N LEU A 142 1.37 -23.66 2.37
CA LEU A 142 1.05 -22.78 1.24
C LEU A 142 2.29 -22.46 0.41
N SER A 143 2.07 -22.20 -0.88
CA SER A 143 3.06 -21.55 -1.74
C SER A 143 3.39 -20.13 -1.26
N GLY A 144 4.47 -19.53 -1.77
CA GLY A 144 4.84 -18.15 -1.48
C GLY A 144 3.76 -17.15 -1.90
N GLY A 145 3.19 -17.34 -3.09
CA GLY A 145 2.12 -16.51 -3.62
C GLY A 145 0.83 -16.60 -2.80
N GLU A 146 0.42 -17.80 -2.40
CA GLU A 146 -0.77 -18.00 -1.55
C GLU A 146 -0.58 -17.35 -0.18
N ARG A 147 0.58 -17.51 0.47
CA ARG A 147 0.87 -16.83 1.75
C ARG A 147 0.73 -15.32 1.60
N LYS A 148 1.25 -14.75 0.52
CA LYS A 148 1.17 -13.32 0.26
C LYS A 148 -0.27 -12.85 0.05
N MET A 149 -1.05 -13.60 -0.73
CA MET A 149 -2.47 -13.31 -0.94
C MET A 149 -3.30 -13.41 0.35
N ILE A 150 -3.07 -14.41 1.18
CA ILE A 150 -3.73 -14.50 2.49
C ILE A 150 -3.33 -13.34 3.41
N GLY A 151 -2.04 -12.96 3.43
CA GLY A 151 -1.56 -11.76 4.14
C GLY A 151 -2.22 -10.48 3.66
N PHE A 152 -2.41 -10.37 2.34
CA PHE A 152 -3.13 -9.27 1.70
C PHE A 152 -4.59 -9.21 2.17
N ILE A 153 -5.33 -10.33 2.08
CA ILE A 153 -6.73 -10.39 2.56
C ILE A 153 -6.80 -10.05 4.05
N ARG A 154 -5.89 -10.58 4.87
CA ARG A 154 -5.90 -10.32 6.30
C ARG A 154 -5.85 -8.82 6.60
N ALA A 155 -5.05 -8.05 5.84
CA ALA A 155 -4.97 -6.61 5.98
C ALA A 155 -6.29 -5.90 5.63
N MET A 156 -7.14 -6.53 4.78
CA MET A 156 -8.43 -5.97 4.33
C MET A 156 -9.62 -6.41 5.19
N MET A 157 -9.45 -7.34 6.14
CA MET A 157 -10.57 -7.94 6.88
C MET A 157 -11.45 -6.95 7.64
N THR A 158 -10.88 -5.85 8.13
CA THR A 158 -11.59 -4.79 8.87
C THR A 158 -12.19 -3.71 7.98
N ASP A 159 -12.10 -3.85 6.65
CA ASP A 159 -12.46 -2.84 5.66
C ASP A 159 -11.79 -1.47 5.94
N PRO A 160 -10.44 -1.41 5.89
CA PRO A 160 -9.69 -0.22 6.23
C PRO A 160 -9.93 0.92 5.21
N GLU A 161 -9.81 2.18 5.69
CA GLU A 161 -9.83 3.37 4.81
C GLU A 161 -8.43 3.76 4.32
N LEU A 162 -7.38 3.38 5.07
CA LEU A 162 -5.99 3.67 4.79
C LEU A 162 -5.20 2.36 4.75
N ILE A 163 -4.49 2.12 3.65
CA ILE A 163 -3.83 0.85 3.39
C ILE A 163 -2.38 1.09 3.00
N PHE A 164 -1.49 0.44 3.73
CA PHE A 164 -0.05 0.47 3.51
C PHE A 164 0.40 -0.85 2.88
N MET A 165 1.19 -0.78 1.81
CA MET A 165 1.65 -1.97 1.09
C MET A 165 3.17 -1.91 0.88
N ASP A 166 3.89 -2.84 1.50
CA ASP A 166 5.34 -2.97 1.34
C ASP A 166 5.65 -4.04 0.30
N SER A 167 6.02 -3.62 -0.91
CA SER A 167 6.38 -4.49 -2.04
C SER A 167 5.33 -5.58 -2.32
N PRO A 168 4.06 -5.22 -2.59
CA PRO A 168 2.96 -6.18 -2.65
C PRO A 168 3.11 -7.22 -3.77
N THR A 169 3.79 -6.89 -4.86
CA THR A 169 3.98 -7.77 -6.02
C THR A 169 5.36 -8.45 -6.10
N ASP A 170 6.26 -8.19 -5.13
CA ASP A 170 7.58 -8.80 -5.14
C ASP A 170 7.54 -10.29 -4.80
N ASN A 171 8.43 -11.07 -5.42
CA ASN A 171 8.62 -12.51 -5.14
C ASN A 171 7.35 -13.37 -5.33
N VAL A 172 6.46 -12.98 -6.26
CA VAL A 172 5.31 -13.78 -6.68
C VAL A 172 5.34 -13.98 -8.19
N ASP A 173 4.60 -14.98 -8.68
CA ASP A 173 4.43 -15.18 -10.12
C ASP A 173 3.53 -14.10 -10.75
N SER A 174 3.54 -14.03 -12.08
CA SER A 174 2.79 -13.02 -12.85
C SER A 174 1.28 -13.09 -12.63
N ALA A 175 0.71 -14.29 -12.38
CA ALA A 175 -0.71 -14.45 -12.14
C ALA A 175 -1.11 -13.87 -10.78
N VAL A 176 -0.33 -14.11 -9.73
CA VAL A 176 -0.54 -13.50 -8.40
C VAL A 176 -0.33 -12.00 -8.46
N ALA A 177 0.73 -11.52 -9.14
CA ALA A 177 0.98 -10.08 -9.32
C ALA A 177 -0.20 -9.41 -10.04
N GLY A 178 -0.73 -10.01 -11.11
CA GLY A 178 -1.91 -9.52 -11.82
C GLY A 178 -3.14 -9.40 -10.93
N ARG A 179 -3.40 -10.39 -10.08
CA ARG A 179 -4.51 -10.34 -9.10
C ARG A 179 -4.34 -9.20 -8.09
N ILE A 180 -3.12 -9.00 -7.58
CA ILE A 180 -2.81 -7.89 -6.66
C ILE A 180 -3.07 -6.55 -7.32
N ARG A 181 -2.64 -6.36 -8.58
CA ARG A 181 -2.91 -5.13 -9.36
C ARG A 181 -4.42 -4.89 -9.52
N THR A 182 -5.19 -5.92 -9.83
CA THR A 182 -6.66 -5.82 -9.91
C THR A 182 -7.25 -5.36 -8.59
N ILE A 183 -6.83 -5.95 -7.46
CA ILE A 183 -7.34 -5.56 -6.15
C ILE A 183 -6.94 -4.11 -5.81
N VAL A 184 -5.72 -3.68 -6.15
CA VAL A 184 -5.29 -2.28 -5.95
C VAL A 184 -6.15 -1.32 -6.78
N ALA A 185 -6.48 -1.68 -8.03
CA ALA A 185 -7.39 -0.89 -8.87
C ALA A 185 -8.80 -0.80 -8.28
N ASP A 186 -9.36 -1.91 -7.79
CA ASP A 186 -10.66 -1.93 -7.09
C ASP A 186 -10.64 -1.00 -5.86
N LEU A 187 -9.61 -1.09 -5.02
CA LEU A 187 -9.46 -0.25 -3.82
C LEU A 187 -9.36 1.24 -4.17
N LYS A 188 -8.70 1.58 -5.28
CA LYS A 188 -8.65 2.94 -5.81
C LYS A 188 -10.04 3.41 -6.23
N GLN A 189 -10.81 2.59 -6.96
CA GLN A 189 -12.19 2.90 -7.35
C GLN A 189 -13.10 3.09 -6.13
N GLU A 190 -12.87 2.33 -5.05
CA GLU A 190 -13.55 2.48 -3.76
C GLU A 190 -13.09 3.75 -2.98
N SER A 191 -12.22 4.58 -3.56
CA SER A 191 -11.65 5.79 -2.94
C SER A 191 -10.91 5.50 -1.63
N LYS A 192 -10.31 4.32 -1.50
CA LYS A 192 -9.40 4.01 -0.38
C LYS A 192 -8.11 4.81 -0.52
N THR A 193 -7.49 5.15 0.59
CA THR A 193 -6.17 5.82 0.60
C THR A 193 -5.08 4.76 0.63
N LEU A 194 -4.17 4.77 -0.34
CA LEU A 194 -3.12 3.77 -0.45
C LEU A 194 -1.74 4.40 -0.41
N LEU A 195 -0.84 3.87 0.43
CA LEU A 195 0.59 4.16 0.41
C LEU A 195 1.33 2.88 0.04
N ILE A 196 2.02 2.88 -1.09
CA ILE A 196 2.58 1.65 -1.67
C ILE A 196 4.07 1.85 -1.95
N CYS A 197 4.93 1.04 -1.33
CA CYS A 197 6.31 0.86 -1.82
C CYS A 197 6.27 -0.19 -2.92
N SER A 198 6.69 0.14 -4.15
CA SER A 198 6.67 -0.82 -5.26
C SER A 198 7.71 -0.49 -6.32
N HIS A 199 8.17 -1.53 -7.02
CA HIS A 199 8.94 -1.44 -8.25
C HIS A 199 8.17 -2.06 -9.44
N ASP A 200 6.89 -2.37 -9.25
CA ASP A 200 6.02 -2.93 -10.28
C ASP A 200 5.51 -1.82 -11.20
N ARG A 201 6.08 -1.77 -12.42
CA ARG A 201 5.74 -0.78 -13.43
C ARG A 201 4.25 -0.70 -13.74
N GLU A 202 3.59 -1.86 -13.94
CA GLU A 202 2.18 -1.89 -14.30
C GLU A 202 1.29 -1.39 -13.15
N LEU A 203 1.63 -1.76 -11.89
CA LEU A 203 0.92 -1.26 -10.72
C LEU A 203 1.06 0.27 -10.61
N ILE A 204 2.28 0.78 -10.74
CA ILE A 204 2.57 2.21 -10.61
C ILE A 204 1.83 3.00 -11.69
N SER A 205 1.96 2.59 -12.95
CA SER A 205 1.36 3.30 -14.09
C SER A 205 -0.17 3.31 -14.04
N ALA A 206 -0.79 2.22 -13.54
CA ALA A 206 -2.25 2.11 -13.48
C ALA A 206 -2.86 2.76 -12.23
N ALA A 207 -2.13 2.81 -11.12
CA ALA A 207 -2.72 3.17 -9.84
C ALA A 207 -2.23 4.51 -9.26
N ALA A 208 -0.98 4.95 -9.51
CA ALA A 208 -0.42 6.09 -8.83
C ALA A 208 -1.10 7.42 -9.17
N ASP A 209 -1.57 8.14 -8.16
CA ASP A 209 -1.97 9.54 -8.25
C ASP A 209 -0.79 10.45 -7.91
N ASN A 210 0.01 10.06 -6.92
CA ASN A 210 1.19 10.78 -6.48
C ASN A 210 2.42 9.86 -6.42
N LEU A 211 3.61 10.44 -6.60
CA LEU A 211 4.89 9.79 -6.39
C LEU A 211 5.69 10.47 -5.28
N ILE A 212 6.38 9.66 -4.50
CA ILE A 212 7.52 10.05 -3.68
C ILE A 212 8.74 9.31 -4.19
N VAL A 213 9.80 10.03 -4.55
CA VAL A 213 11.10 9.46 -4.90
C VAL A 213 12.03 9.63 -3.72
N LEU A 214 12.46 8.51 -3.14
CA LEU A 214 13.28 8.45 -1.92
C LEU A 214 14.68 7.93 -2.27
N ASP A 215 15.72 8.66 -1.85
CA ASP A 215 17.09 8.17 -1.90
C ASP A 215 17.85 8.52 -0.62
N ARG A 216 18.60 7.55 -0.08
CA ARG A 216 19.49 7.70 1.09
C ARG A 216 18.83 8.39 2.28
N GLY A 217 17.52 8.12 2.50
CA GLY A 217 16.76 8.67 3.62
C GLY A 217 16.20 10.07 3.40
N GLU A 218 16.26 10.60 2.19
CA GLU A 218 15.76 11.93 1.81
C GLU A 218 14.74 11.83 0.68
N ILE A 219 13.74 12.71 0.66
CA ILE A 219 12.82 12.87 -0.47
C ILE A 219 13.50 13.74 -1.52
N LEU A 220 13.70 13.18 -2.72
CA LEU A 220 14.20 13.91 -3.89
C LEU A 220 13.06 14.60 -4.66
N ALA A 221 11.89 13.95 -4.74
CA ALA A 221 10.71 14.51 -5.36
C ALA A 221 9.45 13.98 -4.68
N HIS A 222 8.41 14.83 -4.59
CA HIS A 222 7.09 14.47 -4.08
C HIS A 222 6.03 15.34 -4.76
N GLY A 223 5.01 14.72 -5.33
CA GLY A 223 3.90 15.42 -5.98
C GLY A 223 3.07 14.52 -6.88
N PRO A 224 2.17 15.15 -7.68
CA PRO A 224 1.36 14.45 -8.67
C PRO A 224 2.22 13.58 -9.60
N PHE A 225 1.73 12.38 -9.90
CA PHE A 225 2.47 11.37 -10.68
C PHE A 225 3.10 11.94 -11.95
N ARG A 226 2.31 12.67 -12.76
CA ARG A 226 2.78 13.25 -14.03
C ARG A 226 3.84 14.33 -13.83
N GLU A 227 3.69 15.18 -12.82
CA GLU A 227 4.65 16.26 -12.54
C GLU A 227 6.01 15.71 -12.13
N VAL A 228 6.02 14.70 -11.25
CA VAL A 228 7.26 14.04 -10.83
C VAL A 228 7.90 13.29 -11.98
N LEU A 229 7.10 12.63 -12.85
CA LEU A 229 7.59 11.89 -14.02
C LEU A 229 8.25 12.80 -15.05
N THR A 230 7.74 14.03 -15.26
CA THR A 230 8.25 15.01 -16.22
C THR A 230 9.27 15.98 -15.62
N GLY A 231 9.54 15.90 -14.32
CA GLY A 231 10.51 16.74 -13.61
C GLY A 231 11.90 16.70 -14.23
N GLU A 232 12.71 17.75 -14.05
CA GLU A 232 14.02 17.87 -14.72
C GLU A 232 15.20 17.29 -13.91
N ASP A 233 14.99 16.92 -12.65
CA ASP A 233 16.07 16.40 -11.81
C ASP A 233 16.62 15.09 -12.38
N ALA A 234 17.92 15.10 -12.70
CA ALA A 234 18.59 13.97 -13.36
C ALA A 234 18.59 12.71 -12.50
N LYS A 235 18.71 12.84 -11.18
CA LYS A 235 18.73 11.71 -10.27
C LYS A 235 17.33 11.10 -10.08
N VAL A 236 16.29 11.94 -10.05
CA VAL A 236 14.90 11.52 -10.05
C VAL A 236 14.60 10.74 -11.33
N LYS A 237 15.00 11.26 -12.50
CA LYS A 237 14.87 10.56 -13.79
C LYS A 237 15.59 9.21 -13.82
N GLU A 238 16.80 9.12 -13.30
CA GLU A 238 17.55 7.87 -13.20
C GLU A 238 16.80 6.82 -12.36
N ILE A 239 16.31 7.22 -11.16
CA ILE A 239 15.59 6.31 -10.28
C ILE A 239 14.26 5.88 -10.92
N ILE A 240 13.50 6.80 -11.47
CA ILE A 240 12.23 6.47 -12.14
C ILE A 240 12.51 5.59 -13.35
N GLY A 241 13.46 5.94 -14.21
CA GLY A 241 13.82 5.20 -15.43
C GLY A 241 14.30 3.77 -15.16
N SER A 242 14.83 3.48 -13.95
CA SER A 242 15.18 2.12 -13.55
C SER A 242 13.92 1.23 -13.31
N VAL A 243 12.75 1.83 -13.13
CA VAL A 243 11.48 1.14 -12.81
C VAL A 243 10.45 1.37 -13.92
N ILE A 244 10.36 2.59 -14.43
CA ILE A 244 9.32 3.03 -15.36
C ILE A 244 9.98 3.63 -16.59
N ASP A 245 9.58 3.17 -17.79
CA ASP A 245 9.89 3.86 -19.04
C ASP A 245 8.90 5.04 -19.20
N ALA A 246 9.36 6.23 -18.84
CA ALA A 246 8.57 7.46 -18.84
C ALA A 246 7.99 7.78 -20.23
N ASP A 247 8.77 7.55 -21.29
CA ASP A 247 8.35 7.86 -22.67
C ASP A 247 7.19 6.98 -23.12
N SER A 248 7.16 5.71 -22.69
CA SER A 248 6.07 4.79 -23.04
C SER A 248 4.75 5.13 -22.35
N ILE A 249 4.80 5.72 -21.16
CA ILE A 249 3.58 6.14 -20.43
C ILE A 249 3.01 7.41 -21.03
N LEU A 250 3.87 8.41 -21.26
CA LEU A 250 3.47 9.68 -21.87
C LEU A 250 2.98 9.49 -23.31
N GLY A 251 3.60 8.57 -24.07
CA GLY A 251 3.19 8.21 -25.42
C GLY A 251 1.83 7.54 -25.50
N ASN A 252 1.51 6.64 -24.57
CA ASN A 252 0.20 5.99 -24.50
C ASN A 252 -0.93 6.97 -24.15
N ASP A 253 -0.68 7.94 -23.27
CA ASP A 253 -1.64 9.00 -22.95
C ASP A 253 -1.94 9.91 -24.15
N LEU A 254 -0.91 10.24 -24.95
CA LEU A 254 -1.10 10.97 -26.21
C LEU A 254 -1.93 10.19 -27.21
N LEU A 255 -1.73 8.86 -27.31
CA LEU A 255 -2.52 7.99 -28.18
C LEU A 255 -3.97 7.86 -27.71
N GLN A 256 -4.25 7.85 -26.41
CA GLN A 256 -5.61 7.85 -25.87
C GLN A 256 -6.32 9.20 -26.10
N LEU A 257 -5.60 10.32 -26.01
CA LEU A 257 -6.14 11.66 -26.31
C LEU A 257 -6.37 11.90 -27.80
N LEU A 258 -5.66 11.16 -28.68
CA LEU A 258 -5.77 11.24 -30.14
C LEU A 258 -6.71 10.18 -30.72
N SER A 259 -7.21 9.26 -29.95
CA SER A 259 -8.24 8.29 -30.37
C SER A 259 -9.60 9.00 -30.28
N PRO A 260 -10.25 9.35 -31.39
CA PRO A 260 -11.60 9.92 -31.34
C PRO A 260 -12.56 8.89 -30.72
N ASP A 261 -13.40 9.33 -29.79
CA ASP A 261 -14.52 8.56 -29.26
C ASP A 261 -15.28 7.90 -30.43
N GLN A 262 -15.23 6.57 -30.47
CA GLN A 262 -16.07 5.77 -31.38
C GLN A 262 -17.46 5.58 -30.75
N ASP A 263 -18.11 6.65 -30.35
CA ASP A 263 -19.53 6.62 -29.99
C ASP A 263 -20.19 7.94 -30.38
N ASP A 264 -20.34 8.14 -31.69
CA ASP A 264 -21.38 9.00 -32.25
C ASP A 264 -21.56 8.65 -33.73
N ASN A 265 -22.28 7.56 -33.99
CA ASN A 265 -22.91 7.38 -35.28
C ASN A 265 -24.44 7.33 -35.08
N PRO A 266 -25.15 8.45 -35.22
CA PRO A 266 -26.59 8.52 -35.07
C PRO A 266 -27.37 8.14 -36.35
N PHE A 267 -26.81 7.33 -37.27
CA PHE A 267 -27.53 6.80 -38.46
C PHE A 267 -27.09 5.40 -38.78
N LEU A 268 -27.80 4.40 -38.24
CA LEU A 268 -28.30 3.21 -38.98
C LEU A 268 -29.32 2.49 -38.08
#